data_286aa4e93893b6f6abc07f91eed299e6
#
_entry.id   286aa4e93893b6f6abc07f91eed299e6
#
_cell.length_a   1.000
_cell.length_b   1.000
_cell.length_c   1.000
_cell.angle_alpha   90.00
_cell.angle_beta   90.00
_cell.angle_gamma   90.00
#
_symmetry.space_group_name_H-M   'P 1'
#
loop_
_entity.id
_entity.type
_entity.pdbx_description
1 polymer ?
#
loop_
_entity_poly.entity_id
_entity_poly.type
_entity_poly.pdbx_seq_one_letter_code
_entity_poly.pdbx_strand_id
1 'polypeptide(L)'
;MRKTILLLGLLLLASAFVQAQSGRKIQYRADMGFYDDDYLPGAQRLVGHVAFAQDNVRGYCDSAYLYEKDNYLVAFGDRVRILVGDSVRLYGRRAYYDGNRRTASIAVRVRLEKDKAYLTTDSMVYDLNTDVGYYLTGGRLISEEDTLTSRIGRY
;
A
#
# COMPACT_ATOMS: atom_id res chain seq x y z
N MET A 1 -50.99 -14.78 22.25
CA MET A 1 -49.65 -14.75 22.88
C MET A 1 -48.53 -15.50 22.12
N ARG A 2 -48.82 -16.60 21.43
CA ARG A 2 -47.76 -17.35 20.68
C ARG A 2 -47.23 -16.66 19.41
N LYS A 3 -47.98 -15.76 18.78
CA LYS A 3 -47.58 -15.06 17.53
C LYS A 3 -46.68 -13.85 17.77
N THR A 4 -46.74 -13.20 18.91
CA THR A 4 -45.92 -12.07 19.28
C THR A 4 -44.49 -12.44 19.68
N ILE A 5 -44.27 -13.62 20.19
CA ILE A 5 -42.95 -14.13 20.59
C ILE A 5 -42.11 -14.50 19.34
N LEU A 6 -42.75 -14.98 18.27
CA LEU A 6 -42.08 -15.31 17.00
C LEU A 6 -41.58 -14.08 16.24
N LEU A 7 -42.27 -12.94 16.36
CA LEU A 7 -41.85 -11.69 15.73
C LEU A 7 -40.67 -11.03 16.45
N LEU A 8 -40.58 -11.18 17.77
CA LEU A 8 -39.44 -10.65 18.55
C LEU A 8 -38.17 -11.45 18.31
N GLY A 9 -38.29 -12.77 18.08
CA GLY A 9 -37.14 -13.62 17.75
C GLY A 9 -36.52 -13.32 16.37
N LEU A 10 -37.32 -12.88 15.41
CA LEU A 10 -36.87 -12.57 14.07
C LEU A 10 -36.13 -11.20 13.98
N LEU A 11 -36.50 -10.26 14.87
CA LEU A 11 -35.82 -8.94 14.93
C LEU A 11 -34.42 -9.01 15.58
N LEU A 12 -34.16 -9.98 16.43
CA LEU A 12 -32.88 -10.19 17.10
C LEU A 12 -31.84 -10.88 16.21
N LEU A 13 -32.25 -11.56 15.14
CA LEU A 13 -31.36 -12.22 14.19
C LEU A 13 -30.84 -11.29 13.07
N ALA A 14 -31.44 -10.11 12.91
CA ALA A 14 -31.02 -9.15 11.87
C ALA A 14 -29.87 -8.22 12.30
N SER A 15 -29.48 -8.22 13.59
CA SER A 15 -28.45 -7.32 14.12
C SER A 15 -27.03 -7.90 14.14
N ALA A 16 -26.80 -9.10 13.59
CA ALA A 16 -25.52 -9.80 13.72
C ALA A 16 -24.60 -9.69 12.49
N PHE A 17 -24.91 -8.89 11.48
CA PHE A 17 -24.10 -8.79 10.25
C PHE A 17 -23.61 -7.37 9.91
N VAL A 18 -23.25 -6.59 10.90
CA VAL A 18 -22.32 -5.49 10.68
C VAL A 18 -20.98 -5.90 11.27
N GLN A 19 -20.34 -6.87 10.66
CA GLN A 19 -18.89 -6.98 10.76
C GLN A 19 -18.32 -5.86 9.91
N ALA A 20 -17.99 -4.75 10.57
CA ALA A 20 -17.07 -3.79 10.01
C ALA A 20 -15.80 -4.59 9.64
N GLN A 21 -15.55 -4.75 8.35
CA GLN A 21 -14.24 -5.14 7.83
C GLN A 21 -13.31 -3.96 8.13
N SER A 22 -12.85 -3.86 9.38
CA SER A 22 -11.71 -3.02 9.68
C SER A 22 -10.53 -3.71 9.00
N GLY A 23 -10.14 -3.23 7.84
CA GLY A 23 -8.93 -3.68 7.16
C GLY A 23 -7.79 -3.69 8.17
N ARG A 24 -6.90 -4.66 8.06
CA ARG A 24 -5.74 -4.74 8.96
C ARG A 24 -4.99 -3.42 8.91
N LYS A 25 -4.60 -2.91 10.08
CA LYS A 25 -3.80 -1.69 10.17
C LYS A 25 -2.37 -1.94 9.70
N ILE A 26 -1.75 -0.92 9.13
CA ILE A 26 -0.33 -0.94 8.82
C ILE A 26 0.44 -1.09 10.14
N GLN A 27 1.25 -2.13 10.22
CA GLN A 27 2.22 -2.33 11.29
C GLN A 27 3.56 -1.74 10.87
N TYR A 28 4.32 -1.19 11.79
CA TYR A 28 5.57 -0.52 11.49
C TYR A 28 6.60 -0.68 12.59
N ARG A 29 7.85 -0.41 12.23
CA ARG A 29 8.98 -0.23 13.15
C ARG A 29 9.94 0.81 12.56
N ALA A 30 10.64 1.52 13.42
CA ALA A 30 11.69 2.49 13.07
C ALA A 30 12.66 2.60 14.23
N ASP A 31 13.83 3.21 14.00
CA ASP A 31 14.78 3.50 15.07
C ASP A 31 14.24 4.62 15.98
N MET A 32 13.55 5.61 15.41
CA MET A 32 12.96 6.74 16.12
C MET A 32 11.59 7.09 15.54
N GLY A 33 10.69 7.57 16.42
CA GLY A 33 9.37 8.09 16.05
C GLY A 33 9.09 9.41 16.78
N PHE A 34 8.53 10.38 16.04
CA PHE A 34 8.22 11.72 16.55
C PHE A 34 6.80 12.10 16.16
N TYR A 35 6.11 12.78 17.08
CA TYR A 35 4.87 13.50 16.77
C TYR A 35 5.19 14.99 16.74
N ASP A 36 4.74 15.67 15.69
CA ASP A 36 4.90 17.12 15.52
C ASP A 36 3.60 17.66 14.91
N ASP A 37 2.62 17.85 15.78
CA ASP A 37 1.27 18.28 15.37
C ASP A 37 1.26 19.73 14.83
N ASP A 38 2.27 20.55 15.11
CA ASP A 38 2.36 21.91 14.58
C ASP A 38 2.74 21.93 13.10
N TYR A 39 3.59 21.00 12.65
CA TYR A 39 4.03 20.90 11.25
C TYR A 39 3.28 19.83 10.44
N LEU A 40 2.89 18.73 11.08
CA LEU A 40 2.25 17.59 10.43
C LEU A 40 1.14 17.01 11.30
N PRO A 41 -0.01 17.70 11.40
CA PRO A 41 -1.11 17.26 12.23
C PRO A 41 -1.55 15.83 11.93
N GLY A 42 -1.59 15.00 12.97
CA GLY A 42 -2.04 13.62 12.89
C GLY A 42 -1.06 12.63 12.27
N ALA A 43 0.17 13.07 11.93
CA ALA A 43 1.22 12.21 11.42
C ALA A 43 2.26 11.88 12.48
N GLN A 44 2.73 10.64 12.49
CA GLN A 44 3.95 10.24 13.16
C GLN A 44 5.10 10.23 12.15
N ARG A 45 6.16 10.97 12.43
CA ARG A 45 7.40 10.90 11.66
C ARG A 45 8.25 9.73 12.14
N LEU A 46 8.57 8.82 11.25
CA LEU A 46 9.43 7.67 11.48
C LEU A 46 10.79 7.90 10.81
N VAL A 47 11.87 7.61 11.49
CA VAL A 47 13.24 7.83 11.01
C VAL A 47 14.14 6.66 11.37
N GLY A 48 14.94 6.23 10.40
CA GLY A 48 15.95 5.17 10.52
C GLY A 48 15.36 3.78 10.41
N HIS A 49 15.86 3.01 9.45
CA HIS A 49 15.50 1.60 9.19
C HIS A 49 13.99 1.32 9.25
N VAL A 50 13.21 2.25 8.67
CA VAL A 50 11.75 2.12 8.69
C VAL A 50 11.32 0.88 7.93
N ALA A 51 10.54 0.04 8.59
CA ALA A 51 9.87 -1.08 7.98
C ALA A 51 8.38 -1.04 8.31
N PHE A 52 7.54 -1.35 7.33
CA PHE A 52 6.10 -1.46 7.51
C PHE A 52 5.55 -2.71 6.84
N ALA A 53 4.43 -3.20 7.34
CA ALA A 53 3.78 -4.39 6.83
C ALA A 53 2.26 -4.31 6.95
N GLN A 54 1.57 -4.90 5.99
CA GLN A 54 0.15 -5.16 6.02
C GLN A 54 -0.16 -6.38 5.15
N ASP A 55 -0.73 -7.42 5.75
CA ASP A 55 -1.00 -8.69 5.08
C ASP A 55 0.25 -9.28 4.39
N ASN A 56 0.23 -9.42 3.06
CA ASN A 56 1.34 -9.90 2.25
C ASN A 56 2.28 -8.79 1.74
N VAL A 57 2.07 -7.54 2.18
CA VAL A 57 2.89 -6.39 1.79
C VAL A 57 3.93 -6.09 2.86
N ARG A 58 5.15 -5.85 2.44
CA ARG A 58 6.26 -5.39 3.30
C ARG A 58 6.94 -4.21 2.63
N GLY A 59 7.19 -3.15 3.37
CA GLY A 59 7.88 -1.98 2.87
C GLY A 59 9.08 -1.60 3.73
N TYR A 60 10.07 -0.97 3.10
CA TYR A 60 11.32 -0.53 3.73
C TYR A 60 11.72 0.83 3.17
N CYS A 61 12.15 1.74 4.04
CA CYS A 61 12.60 3.07 3.65
C CYS A 61 13.48 3.70 4.74
N ASP A 62 14.06 4.85 4.44
CA ASP A 62 14.90 5.57 5.40
C ASP A 62 14.07 6.39 6.39
N SER A 63 12.97 6.98 5.90
CA SER A 63 12.03 7.74 6.72
C SER A 63 10.60 7.66 6.17
N ALA A 64 9.61 7.89 7.04
CA ALA A 64 8.21 7.92 6.63
C ALA A 64 7.39 8.87 7.50
N TYR A 65 6.26 9.33 6.96
CA TYR A 65 5.16 9.91 7.72
C TYR A 65 4.02 8.90 7.76
N LEU A 66 3.64 8.46 8.94
CA LEU A 66 2.55 7.52 9.16
C LEU A 66 1.34 8.24 9.73
N TYR A 67 0.20 8.07 9.08
CA TYR A 67 -1.12 8.55 9.50
C TYR A 67 -1.95 7.35 9.97
N GLU A 68 -1.77 6.97 11.24
CA GLU A 68 -2.37 5.74 11.80
C GLU A 68 -3.90 5.73 11.72
N LYS A 69 -4.55 6.88 11.97
CA LYS A 69 -6.01 7.00 11.93
C LYS A 69 -6.57 6.69 10.53
N ASP A 70 -5.89 7.23 9.52
CA ASP A 70 -6.29 7.10 8.11
C ASP A 70 -5.68 5.89 7.44
N ASN A 71 -4.81 5.15 8.15
CA ASN A 71 -4.17 3.92 7.71
C ASN A 71 -3.38 4.06 6.40
N TYR A 72 -2.58 5.13 6.29
CA TYR A 72 -1.66 5.31 5.18
C TYR A 72 -0.29 5.83 5.65
N LEU A 73 0.72 5.67 4.82
CA LEU A 73 2.03 6.24 5.05
C LEU A 73 2.65 6.81 3.77
N VAL A 74 3.55 7.78 3.94
CA VAL A 74 4.39 8.33 2.88
C VAL A 74 5.84 8.00 3.21
N ALA A 75 6.47 7.20 2.37
CA ALA A 75 7.83 6.70 2.54
C ALA A 75 8.83 7.50 1.68
N PHE A 76 10.01 7.73 2.23
CA PHE A 76 11.09 8.47 1.59
C PHE A 76 12.43 7.76 1.80
N GLY A 77 13.34 7.90 0.85
CA GLY A 77 14.71 7.45 0.96
C GLY A 77 15.38 7.26 -0.39
N ASP A 78 16.66 6.98 -0.36
CA ASP A 78 17.40 6.66 -1.58
C ASP A 78 16.91 5.37 -2.24
N ARG A 79 16.39 4.46 -1.44
CA ARG A 79 15.75 3.24 -1.90
C ARG A 79 14.53 2.90 -1.05
N VAL A 80 13.36 3.38 -1.47
CA VAL A 80 12.09 2.85 -0.98
C VAL A 80 11.82 1.54 -1.68
N ARG A 81 11.49 0.49 -0.91
CA ARG A 81 11.22 -0.85 -1.43
C ARG A 81 9.91 -1.37 -0.87
N ILE A 82 9.01 -1.81 -1.75
CA ILE A 82 7.76 -2.47 -1.39
C ILE A 82 7.76 -3.87 -2.02
N LEU A 83 7.55 -4.88 -1.21
CA LEU A 83 7.44 -6.28 -1.60
C LEU A 83 5.98 -6.71 -1.48
N VAL A 84 5.45 -7.36 -2.50
CA VAL A 84 4.09 -7.92 -2.49
C VAL A 84 4.18 -9.42 -2.69
N GLY A 85 3.89 -10.16 -1.66
CA GLY A 85 4.15 -11.59 -1.64
C GLY A 85 5.62 -11.89 -1.92
N ASP A 86 5.87 -12.97 -2.68
CA ASP A 86 7.22 -13.43 -3.04
C ASP A 86 7.67 -13.01 -4.44
N SER A 87 6.73 -12.56 -5.29
CA SER A 87 6.97 -12.38 -6.73
C SER A 87 7.11 -10.93 -7.18
N VAL A 88 6.53 -9.95 -6.46
CA VAL A 88 6.53 -8.55 -6.88
C VAL A 88 7.42 -7.70 -6.00
N ARG A 89 8.31 -6.92 -6.62
CA ARG A 89 9.19 -5.96 -5.95
C ARG A 89 9.08 -4.61 -6.63
N LEU A 90 8.75 -3.60 -5.85
CA LEU A 90 8.62 -2.21 -6.28
C LEU A 90 9.73 -1.39 -5.62
N TYR A 91 10.41 -0.58 -6.42
CA TYR A 91 11.49 0.31 -5.98
C TYR A 91 11.22 1.73 -6.45
N GLY A 92 11.64 2.71 -5.65
CA GLY A 92 11.58 4.13 -5.97
C GLY A 92 12.28 4.94 -4.89
N ARG A 93 12.11 6.26 -4.91
CA ARG A 93 12.62 7.15 -3.85
C ARG A 93 11.53 7.72 -2.97
N ARG A 94 10.30 7.67 -3.44
CA ARG A 94 9.12 8.12 -2.71
C ARG A 94 7.98 7.14 -2.96
N ALA A 95 7.24 6.79 -1.91
CA ALA A 95 6.03 6.00 -2.04
C ALA A 95 4.93 6.52 -1.13
N TYR A 96 3.70 6.45 -1.61
CA TYR A 96 2.48 6.63 -0.84
C TYR A 96 1.77 5.27 -0.80
N TYR A 97 1.61 4.71 0.39
CA TYR A 97 0.93 3.45 0.60
C TYR A 97 -0.39 3.66 1.34
N ASP A 98 -1.50 3.34 0.71
CA ASP A 98 -2.84 3.41 1.29
C ASP A 98 -3.29 2.01 1.71
N GLY A 99 -3.30 1.77 3.01
CA GLY A 99 -3.66 0.49 3.58
C GLY A 99 -5.16 0.16 3.49
N ASN A 100 -6.02 1.18 3.35
CA ASN A 100 -7.46 0.95 3.20
C ASN A 100 -7.81 0.58 1.76
N ARG A 101 -7.23 1.30 0.79
CA ARG A 101 -7.44 1.03 -0.64
C ARG A 101 -6.57 -0.10 -1.16
N ARG A 102 -5.53 -0.46 -0.41
CA ARG A 102 -4.50 -1.42 -0.84
C ARG A 102 -3.86 -1.01 -2.16
N THR A 103 -3.35 0.21 -2.19
CA THR A 103 -2.64 0.78 -3.34
C THR A 103 -1.30 1.35 -2.94
N ALA A 104 -0.31 1.23 -3.81
CA ALA A 104 1.00 1.84 -3.67
C ALA A 104 1.28 2.77 -4.85
N SER A 105 1.38 4.07 -4.60
CA SER A 105 1.86 5.05 -5.58
C SER A 105 3.35 5.26 -5.37
N ILE A 106 4.17 5.01 -6.39
CA ILE A 106 5.62 5.07 -6.30
C ILE A 106 6.14 6.05 -7.33
N ALA A 107 7.12 6.84 -6.94
CA ALA A 107 7.68 7.87 -7.78
C ALA A 107 9.20 7.99 -7.62
N VAL A 108 9.82 8.57 -8.64
CA VAL A 108 11.24 8.86 -8.81
C VAL A 108 12.06 7.59 -9.01
N ARG A 109 12.43 7.35 -10.26
CA ARG A 109 13.23 6.18 -10.68
C ARG A 109 12.57 4.85 -10.28
N VAL A 110 11.31 4.71 -10.66
CA VAL A 110 10.52 3.53 -10.33
C VAL A 110 11.01 2.32 -11.12
N ARG A 111 11.12 1.19 -10.42
CA ARG A 111 11.35 -0.12 -11.00
C ARG A 111 10.39 -1.12 -10.38
N LEU A 112 9.60 -1.76 -11.21
CA LEU A 112 8.78 -2.91 -10.85
C LEU A 112 9.45 -4.17 -11.37
N GLU A 113 9.69 -5.13 -10.51
CA GLU A 113 10.17 -6.48 -10.87
C GLU A 113 9.08 -7.50 -10.58
N LYS A 114 8.78 -8.32 -11.56
CA LYS A 114 7.84 -9.44 -11.45
C LYS A 114 8.31 -10.56 -12.35
N ASP A 115 8.43 -11.76 -11.79
CA ASP A 115 8.97 -12.93 -12.49
C ASP A 115 10.36 -12.64 -13.10
N LYS A 116 10.51 -12.81 -14.41
CA LYS A 116 11.76 -12.56 -15.14
C LYS A 116 11.77 -11.24 -15.92
N ALA A 117 10.80 -10.38 -15.66
CA ALA A 117 10.68 -9.08 -16.31
C ALA A 117 10.78 -7.93 -15.31
N TYR A 118 11.19 -6.76 -15.79
CA TYR A 118 11.12 -5.54 -15.03
C TYR A 118 10.68 -4.36 -15.87
N LEU A 119 9.90 -3.48 -15.24
CA LEU A 119 9.43 -2.23 -15.81
C LEU A 119 10.15 -1.07 -15.12
N THR A 120 10.62 -0.09 -15.90
CA THR A 120 11.14 1.17 -15.39
C THR A 120 10.26 2.33 -15.85
N THR A 121 9.97 3.28 -14.95
CA THR A 121 9.17 4.48 -15.21
C THR A 121 9.49 5.55 -14.17
N ASP A 122 9.01 6.78 -14.35
CA ASP A 122 9.19 7.82 -13.35
C ASP A 122 8.16 7.78 -12.23
N SER A 123 6.95 7.32 -12.54
CA SER A 123 5.91 7.12 -11.54
C SER A 123 4.93 6.04 -11.95
N MET A 124 4.37 5.34 -10.96
CA MET A 124 3.31 4.36 -11.17
C MET A 124 2.41 4.22 -9.95
N VAL A 125 1.21 3.73 -10.18
CA VAL A 125 0.30 3.24 -9.15
C VAL A 125 0.17 1.74 -9.29
N TYR A 126 0.38 1.01 -8.20
CA TYR A 126 0.19 -0.43 -8.14
C TYR A 126 -1.03 -0.75 -7.28
N ASP A 127 -2.01 -1.41 -7.87
CA ASP A 127 -3.21 -1.89 -7.18
C ASP A 127 -2.95 -3.32 -6.69
N LEU A 128 -2.86 -3.48 -5.37
CA LEU A 128 -2.59 -4.76 -4.72
C LEU A 128 -3.80 -5.70 -4.71
N ASN A 129 -5.00 -5.20 -5.00
CA ASN A 129 -6.19 -6.05 -5.08
C ASN A 129 -6.30 -6.77 -6.42
N THR A 130 -5.82 -6.10 -7.48
CA THR A 130 -5.87 -6.61 -8.86
C THR A 130 -4.52 -7.09 -9.38
N ASP A 131 -3.45 -6.84 -8.62
CA ASP A 131 -2.05 -7.15 -8.97
C ASP A 131 -1.61 -6.46 -10.27
N VAL A 132 -2.05 -5.21 -10.45
CA VAL A 132 -1.84 -4.43 -11.68
C VAL A 132 -1.13 -3.10 -11.39
N GLY A 133 -0.10 -2.81 -12.16
CA GLY A 133 0.61 -1.54 -12.19
C GLY A 133 0.16 -0.65 -13.35
N TYR A 134 -0.08 0.63 -13.07
CA TYR A 134 -0.44 1.65 -14.05
C TYR A 134 0.60 2.75 -14.08
N TYR A 135 1.06 3.17 -15.27
CA TYR A 135 1.97 4.29 -15.44
C TYR A 135 1.54 5.19 -16.61
N LEU A 136 1.77 6.49 -16.46
CA LEU A 136 1.40 7.53 -17.43
C LEU A 136 2.59 8.40 -17.85
N THR A 137 3.78 8.14 -17.32
CA THR A 137 4.99 8.96 -17.48
C THR A 137 6.03 8.36 -18.41
N GLY A 138 5.61 7.42 -19.24
CA GLY A 138 6.52 6.62 -20.04
C GLY A 138 7.08 5.44 -19.27
N GLY A 139 7.26 4.31 -19.93
CA GLY A 139 7.80 3.11 -19.33
C GLY A 139 8.55 2.25 -20.32
N ARG A 140 9.53 1.52 -19.80
CA ARG A 140 10.30 0.53 -20.52
C ARG A 140 10.23 -0.81 -19.79
N LEU A 141 9.57 -1.76 -20.42
CA LEU A 141 9.49 -3.15 -19.96
C LEU A 141 10.62 -3.95 -20.64
N ILE A 142 11.36 -4.68 -19.85
CA ILE A 142 12.45 -5.53 -20.30
C ILE A 142 12.21 -6.93 -19.76
N SER A 143 12.18 -7.92 -20.65
CA SER A 143 12.16 -9.34 -20.34
C SER A 143 13.42 -10.03 -20.89
N GLU A 144 13.55 -11.35 -20.72
CA GLU A 144 14.68 -12.11 -21.26
C GLU A 144 14.77 -12.04 -22.80
N GLU A 145 13.64 -11.91 -23.49
CA GLU A 145 13.54 -11.98 -24.95
C GLU A 145 13.28 -10.63 -25.60
N ASP A 146 12.58 -9.70 -24.92
CA ASP A 146 12.02 -8.50 -25.51
C ASP A 146 12.22 -7.24 -24.69
N THR A 147 12.21 -6.10 -25.40
CA THR A 147 12.12 -4.77 -24.81
C THR A 147 10.95 -4.00 -25.44
N LEU A 148 10.01 -3.56 -24.61
CA LEU A 148 8.87 -2.73 -25.00
C LEU A 148 8.96 -1.35 -24.38
N THR A 149 8.74 -0.30 -25.16
CA THR A 149 8.65 1.08 -24.68
C THR A 149 7.27 1.66 -24.99
N SER A 150 6.64 2.32 -24.04
CA SER A 150 5.34 2.97 -24.24
C SER A 150 5.23 4.25 -23.40
N ARG A 151 4.35 5.18 -23.82
CA ARG A 151 4.09 6.42 -23.04
C ARG A 151 3.20 6.16 -21.83
N ILE A 152 2.25 5.27 -21.97
CA ILE A 152 1.31 4.84 -20.91
C ILE A 152 1.21 3.33 -20.95
N GLY A 153 0.97 2.71 -19.83
CA GLY A 153 0.81 1.27 -19.79
C GLY A 153 0.15 0.74 -18.54
N ARG A 154 -0.23 -0.51 -18.68
CA ARG A 154 -0.75 -1.37 -17.62
C ARG A 154 0.08 -2.65 -17.64
N TYR A 155 0.58 -3.03 -16.48
CA TYR A 155 1.42 -4.22 -16.31
C TYR A 155 0.82 -5.17 -15.29
#